data_096d5e3000c3968a650ddf91814e9560
#
_entry.id   096d5e3000c3968a650ddf91814e9560
#
_cell.length_a   1.000
_cell.length_b   1.000
_cell.length_c   1.000
_cell.angle_alpha   90.00
_cell.angle_beta   90.00
_cell.angle_gamma   90.00
#
_symmetry.space_group_name_H-M   'P 1'
#
loop_
_entity.id
_entity.type
_entity.pdbx_description
1 polymer ?
#
loop_
_entity_poly.entity_id
_entity_poly.type
_entity_poly.pdbx_seq_one_letter_code
_entity_poly.pdbx_strand_id
1 'polypeptide(L)'
;MKKLASELTVRRFRESDLDEVCELVRETIDTSYAAVYPPRVVDFFHQYHERPVVIADAASGHTIVVHSGGKLVATGTRAGTTVRRVFVRSAWQRRGIGQMMMAELESAALEAKIERLDLSASLPAKEFYLRLGYEVVSEEDYEVAPGQHLEYYEMAKALASAG
;
A
#
# COMPACT_ATOMS: atom_id res chain seq x y z
N MET A 1 6.26 5.49 -24.96
CA MET A 1 5.25 5.95 -24.00
C MET A 1 4.07 5.00 -23.90
N LYS A 2 3.45 4.67 -25.04
CA LYS A 2 2.40 3.63 -25.05
C LYS A 2 2.91 2.25 -24.64
N LYS A 3 4.22 2.00 -24.78
CA LYS A 3 4.83 0.74 -24.39
C LYS A 3 4.82 0.47 -22.89
N LEU A 4 4.86 1.53 -22.03
CA LEU A 4 4.88 1.34 -20.58
C LEU A 4 3.59 0.73 -20.06
N ALA A 5 2.44 1.20 -20.54
CA ALA A 5 1.15 0.66 -20.14
C ALA A 5 0.95 -0.78 -20.60
N SER A 6 1.46 -1.12 -21.81
CA SER A 6 1.33 -2.47 -22.35
C SER A 6 2.32 -3.46 -21.75
N GLU A 7 3.34 -2.98 -21.03
CA GLU A 7 4.34 -3.82 -20.39
C GLU A 7 3.97 -4.17 -18.94
N LEU A 8 2.94 -3.53 -18.37
CA LEU A 8 2.52 -3.79 -17.01
C LEU A 8 1.57 -4.99 -16.96
N THR A 9 1.85 -5.90 -16.04
CA THR A 9 0.99 -7.02 -15.75
C THR A 9 0.48 -6.87 -14.32
N VAL A 10 -0.84 -6.89 -14.14
CA VAL A 10 -1.48 -6.81 -12.82
C VAL A 10 -2.14 -8.16 -12.57
N ARG A 11 -1.85 -8.77 -11.43
CA ARG A 11 -2.48 -10.04 -11.05
C ARG A 11 -2.49 -10.21 -9.55
N ARG A 12 -3.19 -11.24 -9.10
CA ARG A 12 -3.20 -11.58 -7.68
C ARG A 12 -1.86 -12.15 -7.25
N PHE A 13 -1.51 -11.86 -6.00
CA PHE A 13 -0.33 -12.38 -5.35
C PHE A 13 -0.33 -13.92 -5.33
N ARG A 14 0.84 -14.50 -5.55
CA ARG A 14 1.12 -15.91 -5.37
C ARG A 14 2.23 -16.05 -4.34
N GLU A 15 2.30 -17.18 -3.68
CA GLU A 15 3.32 -17.42 -2.67
C GLU A 15 4.75 -17.24 -3.25
N SER A 16 4.94 -17.55 -4.52
CA SER A 16 6.22 -17.35 -5.20
C SER A 16 6.62 -15.88 -5.35
N ASP A 17 5.71 -14.93 -5.11
CA ASP A 17 6.01 -13.50 -5.15
C ASP A 17 6.58 -12.96 -3.83
N LEU A 18 6.54 -13.76 -2.77
CA LEU A 18 6.81 -13.29 -1.42
C LEU A 18 8.17 -12.61 -1.27
N ASP A 19 9.22 -13.20 -1.82
CA ASP A 19 10.57 -12.63 -1.69
C ASP A 19 10.67 -11.26 -2.35
N GLU A 20 10.12 -11.12 -3.55
CA GLU A 20 10.14 -9.84 -4.26
C GLU A 20 9.25 -8.78 -3.58
N VAL A 21 8.11 -9.19 -3.04
CA VAL A 21 7.24 -8.27 -2.30
C VAL A 21 7.97 -7.75 -1.07
N CYS A 22 8.59 -8.63 -0.30
CA CYS A 22 9.32 -8.24 0.90
C CYS A 22 10.51 -7.34 0.57
N GLU A 23 11.21 -7.61 -0.51
CA GLU A 23 12.31 -6.78 -0.99
C GLU A 23 11.81 -5.38 -1.36
N LEU A 24 10.73 -5.30 -2.14
CA LEU A 24 10.14 -4.02 -2.55
C LEU A 24 9.72 -3.19 -1.34
N VAL A 25 9.06 -3.81 -0.39
CA VAL A 25 8.57 -3.13 0.82
C VAL A 25 9.76 -2.61 1.63
N ARG A 26 10.77 -3.43 1.83
CA ARG A 26 11.97 -3.03 2.58
C ARG A 26 12.69 -1.86 1.91
N GLU A 27 12.89 -1.94 0.61
CA GLU A 27 13.53 -0.88 -0.15
C GLU A 27 12.76 0.44 -0.05
N THR A 28 11.44 0.39 -0.17
CA THR A 28 10.60 1.58 -0.09
C THR A 28 10.62 2.20 1.30
N ILE A 29 10.59 1.38 2.34
CA ILE A 29 10.68 1.87 3.71
C ILE A 29 12.05 2.56 3.92
N ASP A 30 13.13 1.93 3.48
CA ASP A 30 14.47 2.48 3.65
C ASP A 30 14.71 3.77 2.87
N THR A 31 14.08 3.94 1.73
CA THR A 31 14.25 5.15 0.90
C THR A 31 13.25 6.25 1.25
N SER A 32 11.97 5.92 1.35
CA SER A 32 10.91 6.93 1.52
C SER A 32 10.60 7.25 2.98
N TYR A 33 10.56 6.24 3.83
CA TYR A 33 10.16 6.43 5.22
C TYR A 33 11.34 6.90 6.09
N ALA A 34 12.53 6.40 5.81
CA ALA A 34 13.71 6.79 6.56
C ALA A 34 14.03 8.28 6.44
N ALA A 35 13.58 8.93 5.38
CA ALA A 35 13.75 10.37 5.17
C ALA A 35 12.81 11.21 6.05
N VAL A 36 11.74 10.62 6.58
CA VAL A 36 10.67 11.35 7.27
C VAL A 36 10.51 10.92 8.73
N TYR A 37 10.82 9.66 9.05
CA TYR A 37 10.59 9.09 10.37
C TYR A 37 11.91 8.79 11.09
N PRO A 38 11.91 8.85 12.45
CA PRO A 38 13.08 8.47 13.22
C PRO A 38 13.39 6.96 13.11
N PRO A 39 14.64 6.54 13.43
CA PRO A 39 15.10 5.16 13.20
C PRO A 39 14.24 4.06 13.80
N ARG A 40 13.71 4.25 15.03
CA ARG A 40 12.91 3.23 15.68
C ARG A 40 11.53 3.10 15.03
N VAL A 41 11.02 4.16 14.41
CA VAL A 41 9.79 4.13 13.65
C VAL A 41 10.01 3.35 12.34
N VAL A 42 11.16 3.54 11.72
CA VAL A 42 11.53 2.76 10.52
C VAL A 42 11.59 1.27 10.87
N ASP A 43 12.20 0.91 12.00
CA ASP A 43 12.23 -0.48 12.49
C ASP A 43 10.82 -1.03 12.69
N PHE A 44 9.92 -0.21 13.23
CA PHE A 44 8.52 -0.59 13.41
C PHE A 44 7.86 -0.93 12.07
N PHE A 45 8.07 -0.13 11.05
CA PHE A 45 7.52 -0.41 9.73
C PHE A 45 8.07 -1.72 9.14
N HIS A 46 9.35 -2.00 9.33
CA HIS A 46 9.94 -3.26 8.87
C HIS A 46 9.27 -4.45 9.56
N GLN A 47 9.03 -4.38 10.86
CA GLN A 47 8.37 -5.45 11.61
C GLN A 47 6.89 -5.59 11.20
N TYR A 48 6.22 -4.47 10.97
CA TYR A 48 4.81 -4.47 10.57
C TYR A 48 4.58 -5.16 9.23
N HIS A 49 5.59 -5.19 8.37
CA HIS A 49 5.51 -5.78 7.03
C HIS A 49 6.38 -7.03 6.88
N GLU A 50 6.60 -7.76 7.97
CA GLU A 50 7.37 -9.01 7.91
C GLU A 50 6.65 -10.10 7.11
N ARG A 51 7.44 -11.07 6.65
CA ARG A 51 6.95 -12.18 5.82
C ARG A 51 5.67 -12.84 6.35
N PRO A 52 5.57 -13.22 7.64
CA PRO A 52 4.35 -13.85 8.14
C PRO A 52 3.10 -12.96 8.00
N VAL A 53 3.27 -11.65 8.16
CA VAL A 53 2.16 -10.69 8.03
C VAL A 53 1.72 -10.59 6.58
N VAL A 54 2.66 -10.52 5.66
CA VAL A 54 2.37 -10.49 4.21
C VAL A 54 1.60 -11.74 3.78
N ILE A 55 2.05 -12.91 4.22
CA ILE A 55 1.40 -14.18 3.91
C ILE A 55 -0.02 -14.21 4.48
N ALA A 56 -0.19 -13.84 5.74
CA ALA A 56 -1.49 -13.86 6.41
C ALA A 56 -2.49 -12.93 5.72
N ASP A 57 -2.07 -11.72 5.37
CA ASP A 57 -2.93 -10.76 4.70
C ASP A 57 -3.32 -11.25 3.29
N ALA A 58 -2.39 -11.85 2.58
CA ALA A 58 -2.66 -12.41 1.24
C ALA A 58 -3.65 -13.58 1.31
N ALA A 59 -3.55 -14.41 2.34
CA ALA A 59 -4.43 -15.55 2.52
C ALA A 59 -5.86 -15.16 2.90
N SER A 60 -6.01 -14.13 3.73
CA SER A 60 -7.33 -13.71 4.24
C SER A 60 -7.96 -12.56 3.45
N GLY A 61 -7.19 -11.86 2.64
CA GLY A 61 -7.64 -10.68 1.92
C GLY A 61 -7.40 -10.79 0.41
N HIS A 62 -7.16 -9.63 -0.19
CA HIS A 62 -6.94 -9.50 -1.62
C HIS A 62 -5.65 -8.71 -1.84
N THR A 63 -4.61 -9.40 -2.26
CA THR A 63 -3.32 -8.78 -2.56
C THR A 63 -3.04 -8.86 -4.06
N ILE A 64 -2.65 -7.73 -4.65
CA ILE A 64 -2.27 -7.65 -6.05
C ILE A 64 -0.79 -7.30 -6.17
N VAL A 65 -0.19 -7.75 -7.25
CA VAL A 65 1.19 -7.42 -7.61
C VAL A 65 1.21 -6.90 -9.05
N VAL A 66 2.13 -5.99 -9.30
CA VAL A 66 2.32 -5.40 -10.63
C VAL A 66 3.73 -5.70 -11.07
N HIS A 67 3.86 -6.25 -12.27
CA HIS A 67 5.15 -6.57 -12.88
C HIS A 67 5.37 -5.73 -14.13
N SER A 68 6.61 -5.42 -14.39
CA SER A 68 7.05 -4.83 -15.65
C SER A 68 8.31 -5.58 -16.09
N GLY A 69 8.26 -6.18 -17.28
CA GLY A 69 9.39 -6.93 -17.79
C GLY A 69 9.86 -8.05 -16.88
N GLY A 70 8.94 -8.71 -16.19
CA GLY A 70 9.26 -9.79 -15.25
C GLY A 70 9.72 -9.33 -13.88
N LYS A 71 9.82 -8.02 -13.64
CA LYS A 71 10.23 -7.47 -12.35
C LYS A 71 9.00 -6.96 -11.60
N LEU A 72 8.86 -7.32 -10.33
CA LEU A 72 7.80 -6.82 -9.47
C LEU A 72 8.08 -5.37 -9.11
N VAL A 73 7.17 -4.46 -9.48
CA VAL A 73 7.35 -3.01 -9.32
C VAL A 73 6.38 -2.41 -8.32
N ALA A 74 5.31 -3.11 -7.95
CA ALA A 74 4.33 -2.58 -7.02
C ALA A 74 3.50 -3.69 -6.38
N THR A 75 2.93 -3.40 -5.22
CA THR A 75 2.01 -4.29 -4.53
C THR A 75 0.99 -3.47 -3.73
N GLY A 76 -0.17 -4.04 -3.49
CA GLY A 76 -1.21 -3.44 -2.65
C GLY A 76 -2.13 -4.52 -2.12
N THR A 77 -2.65 -4.31 -0.92
CA THR A 77 -3.47 -5.30 -0.21
C THR A 77 -4.73 -4.66 0.36
N ARG A 78 -5.84 -5.40 0.29
CA ARG A 78 -7.04 -5.14 1.06
C ARG A 78 -7.29 -6.34 1.97
N ALA A 79 -7.35 -6.09 3.26
CA ALA A 79 -7.70 -7.11 4.25
C ALA A 79 -8.97 -6.62 4.96
N GLY A 80 -10.09 -7.30 4.75
CA GLY A 80 -11.39 -6.82 5.22
C GLY A 80 -11.73 -5.48 4.58
N THR A 81 -11.98 -4.45 5.38
CA THR A 81 -12.25 -3.08 4.90
C THR A 81 -11.00 -2.21 4.83
N THR A 82 -9.85 -2.75 5.17
CA THR A 82 -8.62 -1.95 5.32
C THR A 82 -7.67 -2.18 4.17
N VAL A 83 -7.21 -1.08 3.57
CA VAL A 83 -6.15 -1.11 2.56
C VAL A 83 -4.80 -1.03 3.27
N ARG A 84 -3.89 -1.89 2.87
CA ARG A 84 -2.57 -1.99 3.48
C ARG A 84 -1.49 -2.19 2.43
N ARG A 85 -0.28 -1.78 2.76
CA ARG A 85 0.91 -2.16 2.02
C ARG A 85 0.84 -1.79 0.56
N VAL A 86 0.41 -0.55 0.28
CA VAL A 86 0.42 -0.01 -1.06
C VAL A 86 1.80 0.61 -1.29
N PHE A 87 2.64 -0.08 -2.04
CA PHE A 87 4.01 0.34 -2.30
C PHE A 87 4.31 0.27 -3.79
N VAL A 88 4.96 1.31 -4.30
CA VAL A 88 5.46 1.37 -5.68
C VAL A 88 6.96 1.61 -5.62
N ARG A 89 7.73 0.83 -6.36
CA ARG A 89 9.19 0.96 -6.43
C ARG A 89 9.54 2.38 -6.86
N SER A 90 10.57 2.97 -6.25
CA SER A 90 10.91 4.39 -6.44
C SER A 90 11.02 4.80 -7.91
N ALA A 91 11.70 3.98 -8.71
CA ALA A 91 11.88 4.26 -10.13
C ALA A 91 10.57 4.21 -10.94
N TRP A 92 9.50 3.66 -10.35
CA TRP A 92 8.20 3.49 -11.01
C TRP A 92 7.12 4.38 -10.46
N GLN A 93 7.44 5.23 -9.50
CA GLN A 93 6.50 6.19 -8.94
C GLN A 93 6.17 7.30 -9.93
N ARG A 94 5.05 7.98 -9.72
CA ARG A 94 4.55 9.08 -10.55
C ARG A 94 4.20 8.67 -11.99
N ARG A 95 3.86 7.40 -12.19
CA ARG A 95 3.44 6.86 -13.49
C ARG A 95 2.01 6.33 -13.46
N GLY A 96 1.27 6.62 -12.38
CA GLY A 96 -0.12 6.19 -12.24
C GLY A 96 -0.31 4.77 -11.76
N ILE A 97 0.75 4.05 -11.39
CA ILE A 97 0.65 2.65 -10.92
C ILE A 97 -0.11 2.57 -9.61
N GLY A 98 0.20 3.45 -8.65
CA GLY A 98 -0.51 3.48 -7.37
C GLY A 98 -1.99 3.74 -7.53
N GLN A 99 -2.35 4.68 -8.40
CA GLN A 99 -3.75 5.00 -8.71
C GLN A 99 -4.45 3.79 -9.34
N MET A 100 -3.80 3.13 -10.27
CA MET A 100 -4.33 1.92 -10.91
C MET A 100 -4.56 0.80 -9.90
N MET A 101 -3.62 0.58 -9.00
CA MET A 101 -3.77 -0.43 -7.94
C MET A 101 -4.94 -0.12 -7.02
N MET A 102 -5.08 1.14 -6.61
CA MET A 102 -6.19 1.54 -5.74
C MET A 102 -7.53 1.33 -6.44
N ALA A 103 -7.62 1.63 -7.74
CA ALA A 103 -8.83 1.36 -8.51
C ALA A 103 -9.17 -0.13 -8.52
N GLU A 104 -8.17 -1.00 -8.68
CA GLU A 104 -8.37 -2.45 -8.64
C GLU A 104 -8.84 -2.92 -7.25
N LEU A 105 -8.23 -2.41 -6.19
CA LEU A 105 -8.61 -2.78 -4.83
C LEU A 105 -10.03 -2.29 -4.49
N GLU A 106 -10.39 -1.09 -4.93
CA GLU A 106 -11.73 -0.55 -4.72
C GLU A 106 -12.77 -1.33 -5.51
N SER A 107 -12.47 -1.70 -6.75
CA SER A 107 -13.35 -2.53 -7.56
C SER A 107 -13.59 -3.89 -6.92
N ALA A 108 -12.53 -4.54 -6.44
CA ALA A 108 -12.65 -5.82 -5.75
C ALA A 108 -13.45 -5.70 -4.45
N ALA A 109 -13.31 -4.58 -3.74
CA ALA A 109 -14.08 -4.31 -2.54
C ALA A 109 -15.59 -4.20 -2.85
N LEU A 110 -15.94 -3.49 -3.91
CA LEU A 110 -17.34 -3.38 -4.33
C LEU A 110 -17.93 -4.73 -4.72
N GLU A 111 -17.16 -5.55 -5.42
CA GLU A 111 -17.58 -6.93 -5.75
C GLU A 111 -17.83 -7.76 -4.50
N ALA A 112 -17.10 -7.50 -3.43
CA ALA A 112 -17.26 -8.17 -2.14
C ALA A 112 -18.32 -7.51 -1.24
N LYS A 113 -19.09 -6.55 -1.78
CA LYS A 113 -20.13 -5.82 -1.07
C LYS A 113 -19.60 -4.92 0.04
N ILE A 114 -18.37 -4.47 -0.10
CA ILE A 114 -17.76 -3.51 0.84
C ILE A 114 -18.00 -2.11 0.28
N GLU A 115 -18.62 -1.26 1.07
CA GLU A 115 -19.02 0.08 0.65
C GLU A 115 -18.12 1.19 1.17
N ARG A 116 -17.16 0.86 2.02
CA ARG A 116 -16.25 1.82 2.60
C ARG A 116 -14.90 1.17 2.86
N LEU A 117 -13.83 1.85 2.46
CA LEU A 117 -12.47 1.43 2.77
C LEU A 117 -11.82 2.41 3.72
N ASP A 118 -10.99 1.89 4.60
CA ASP A 118 -10.16 2.68 5.50
C ASP A 118 -8.69 2.31 5.31
N LEU A 119 -7.81 3.17 5.78
CA LEU A 119 -6.38 2.94 5.72
C LEU A 119 -5.65 3.86 6.69
N SER A 120 -4.43 3.47 7.04
CA SER A 120 -3.50 4.30 7.80
C SER A 120 -2.47 4.84 6.83
N ALA A 121 -2.52 6.14 6.57
CA ALA A 121 -1.60 6.78 5.64
C ALA A 121 -0.36 7.28 6.38
N SER A 122 0.82 6.89 5.90
CA SER A 122 2.07 7.49 6.36
C SER A 122 2.13 8.96 5.96
N LEU A 123 3.00 9.74 6.61
CA LEU A 123 3.14 11.15 6.29
C LEU A 123 3.38 11.41 4.79
N PRO A 124 4.30 10.70 4.13
CA PRO A 124 4.52 10.94 2.70
C PRO A 124 3.38 10.49 1.80
N ALA A 125 2.46 9.62 2.26
CA ALA A 125 1.39 9.08 1.43
C ALA A 125 0.08 9.86 1.51
N LYS A 126 -0.09 10.76 2.47
CA LYS A 126 -1.34 11.48 2.71
C LYS A 126 -1.90 12.14 1.44
N GLU A 127 -1.08 12.90 0.74
CA GLU A 127 -1.52 13.65 -0.45
C GLU A 127 -2.00 12.73 -1.56
N PHE A 128 -1.34 11.59 -1.72
CA PHE A 128 -1.73 10.58 -2.70
C PHE A 128 -3.17 10.11 -2.44
N TYR A 129 -3.49 9.77 -1.19
CA TYR A 129 -4.82 9.29 -0.86
C TYR A 129 -5.88 10.39 -0.90
N LEU A 130 -5.53 11.63 -0.51
CA LEU A 130 -6.45 12.75 -0.66
C LEU A 130 -6.90 12.92 -2.12
N ARG A 131 -5.97 12.80 -3.05
CA ARG A 131 -6.29 12.93 -4.49
C ARG A 131 -7.20 11.82 -4.99
N LEU A 132 -7.20 10.67 -4.33
CA LEU A 132 -8.09 9.55 -4.67
C LEU A 132 -9.46 9.64 -4.01
N GLY A 133 -9.71 10.68 -3.22
CA GLY A 133 -10.98 10.89 -2.56
C GLY A 133 -11.07 10.37 -1.14
N TYR A 134 -9.96 9.92 -0.57
CA TYR A 134 -9.92 9.55 0.86
C TYR A 134 -9.90 10.80 1.70
N GLU A 135 -10.60 10.77 2.83
CA GLU A 135 -10.67 11.88 3.77
C GLU A 135 -9.98 11.51 5.07
N VAL A 136 -9.36 12.48 5.72
CA VAL A 136 -8.73 12.27 7.02
C VAL A 136 -9.83 12.11 8.07
N VAL A 137 -9.82 10.99 8.77
CA VAL A 137 -10.71 10.71 9.89
C VAL A 137 -10.09 11.18 11.20
N SER A 138 -8.80 10.93 11.37
CA SER A 138 -8.05 11.36 12.55
C SER A 138 -6.56 11.45 12.25
N GLU A 139 -5.87 12.28 13.03
CA GLU A 139 -4.42 12.35 13.05
C GLU A 139 -3.95 11.54 14.26
N GLU A 140 -3.00 10.64 14.06
CA GLU A 140 -2.52 9.74 15.09
C GLU A 140 -1.04 9.98 15.35
N ASP A 141 -0.65 9.80 16.60
CA ASP A 141 0.72 9.93 17.05
C ASP A 141 0.98 8.84 18.08
N TYR A 142 1.85 7.90 17.74
CA TYR A 142 2.20 6.79 18.61
C TYR A 142 3.69 6.83 18.94
N GLU A 143 4.03 6.93 20.22
CA GLU A 143 5.43 6.91 20.65
C GLU A 143 5.94 5.46 20.65
N VAL A 144 6.76 5.11 19.67
CA VAL A 144 7.29 3.73 19.53
C VAL A 144 8.51 3.50 20.42
N ALA A 145 9.22 4.57 20.77
CA ALA A 145 10.38 4.56 21.66
C ALA A 145 10.53 5.98 22.22
N PRO A 146 11.27 6.20 23.33
CA PRO A 146 11.39 7.51 23.92
C PRO A 146 11.77 8.60 22.92
N GLY A 147 10.88 9.58 22.74
CA GLY A 147 11.09 10.70 21.82
C GLY A 147 10.96 10.36 20.34
N GLN A 148 10.58 9.14 20.00
CA GLN A 148 10.44 8.72 18.60
C GLN A 148 8.99 8.37 18.30
N HIS A 149 8.36 9.19 17.48
CA HIS A 149 6.93 9.16 17.23
C HIS A 149 6.60 8.67 15.82
N LEU A 150 5.64 7.77 15.75
CA LEU A 150 4.99 7.39 14.50
C LEU A 150 3.76 8.27 14.34
N GLU A 151 3.88 9.27 13.48
CA GLU A 151 2.76 10.13 13.12
C GLU A 151 2.15 9.62 11.82
N TYR A 152 0.84 9.49 11.78
CA TYR A 152 0.14 9.02 10.59
C TYR A 152 -1.31 9.50 10.60
N TYR A 153 -2.03 9.24 9.51
CA TYR A 153 -3.42 9.65 9.36
C TYR A 153 -4.29 8.43 9.14
N GLU A 154 -5.38 8.32 9.92
CA GLU A 154 -6.45 7.40 9.59
C GLU A 154 -7.31 8.06 8.53
N MET A 155 -7.53 7.38 7.42
CA MET A 155 -8.29 7.91 6.31
C MET A 155 -9.34 6.90 5.84
N ALA A 156 -10.40 7.40 5.21
CA ALA A 156 -11.48 6.54 4.73
C ALA A 156 -12.12 7.13 3.48
N LYS A 157 -12.75 6.25 2.70
CA LYS A 157 -13.48 6.63 1.50
C LYS A 157 -14.72 5.77 1.37
N ALA A 158 -15.88 6.40 1.17
CA ALA A 158 -17.10 5.71 0.78
C ALA A 158 -16.98 5.36 -0.70
N LEU A 159 -17.23 4.10 -1.04
CA LEU A 159 -17.15 3.64 -2.43
C LEU A 159 -18.50 3.82 -3.09
N ALA A 160 -18.49 4.40 -4.30
CA ALA A 160 -19.70 4.55 -5.07
C ALA A 160 -20.11 3.19 -5.63
N SER A 161 -21.30 2.73 -5.29
CA SER A 161 -21.85 1.54 -5.93
C SER A 161 -22.15 1.92 -7.39
N ALA A 162 -21.74 1.03 -8.31
CA ALA A 162 -22.13 1.18 -9.71
C ALA A 162 -23.63 0.93 -9.81
N GLY A 163 -24.38 1.96 -10.02
CA GLY A 163 -25.80 1.73 -10.07
C GLY A 163 -26.59 2.78 -10.55
#